data_4f7b2d0bc383d6e29ef46c316e84ab0c
#
_entry.id   4f7b2d0bc383d6e29ef46c316e84ab0c
#
_cell.length_a   1.000
_cell.length_b   1.000
_cell.length_c   1.000
_cell.angle_alpha   90.00
_cell.angle_beta   90.00
_cell.angle_gamma   90.00
#
_symmetry.space_group_name_H-M   'P 1'
#
loop_
_entity.id
_entity.type
_entity.pdbx_description
1 polymer ?
#
loop_
_entity_poly.entity_id
_entity_poly.type
_entity_poly.pdbx_seq_one_letter_code
_entity_poly.pdbx_strand_id
1 'polypeptide(L)' 'MQYLILKHTQYEYINDSFDIVSATDNFDEATNRVLGYRMINEDKNISFSILKYEKPLVLTKEVA' A
#
# COMPACT_ATOMS: atom_id res chain seq x y z
N MET A 1 -7.35 12.15 -5.99
CA MET A 1 -6.15 11.33 -5.92
C MET A 1 -6.06 10.62 -4.61
N GLN A 2 -5.64 9.40 -4.62
CA GLN A 2 -5.51 8.63 -3.40
C GLN A 2 -4.12 8.09 -3.25
N TYR A 3 -3.70 7.91 -2.01
CA TYR A 3 -2.42 7.32 -1.70
C TYR A 3 -2.70 6.04 -0.93
N LEU A 4 -2.22 4.94 -1.45
CA LEU A 4 -2.44 3.63 -0.83
C LEU A 4 -1.15 3.18 -0.18
N ILE A 5 -1.24 2.57 0.99
CA ILE A 5 -0.07 2.05 1.65
C ILE A 5 -0.03 0.56 1.32
N LEU A 6 1.03 0.16 0.67
CA LEU A 6 1.19 -1.21 0.20
C LEU A 6 2.14 -1.95 1.11
N LYS A 7 1.73 -3.11 1.58
CA LYS A 7 2.57 -3.96 2.38
C LYS A 7 3.05 -5.08 1.49
N HIS A 8 4.34 -5.21 1.33
CA HIS A 8 4.95 -6.25 0.50
C HIS A 8 5.60 -7.26 1.43
N THR A 9 5.20 -8.51 1.34
CA THR A 9 5.77 -9.57 2.13
C THR A 9 6.51 -10.51 1.21
N GLN A 10 7.78 -10.74 1.47
CA GLN A 10 8.58 -11.65 0.68
C GLN A 10 8.62 -13.01 1.35
N TYR A 11 8.41 -14.05 0.57
CA TYR A 11 8.47 -15.40 1.08
C TYR A 11 9.61 -16.14 0.38
N GLU A 12 10.20 -17.07 1.08
CA GLU A 12 11.34 -17.76 0.53
C GLU A 12 10.99 -18.76 -0.54
N TYR A 13 9.91 -19.45 -0.39
CA TYR A 13 9.59 -20.53 -1.31
C TYR A 13 8.29 -20.38 -2.10
N ILE A 14 7.61 -19.28 -1.93
CA ILE A 14 6.38 -19.07 -2.68
C ILE A 14 6.36 -17.63 -3.18
N ASN A 15 5.35 -17.27 -3.93
CA ASN A 15 5.28 -15.93 -4.48
C ASN A 15 5.09 -14.89 -3.39
N ASP A 16 5.62 -13.70 -3.62
CA ASP A 16 5.46 -12.60 -2.69
C ASP A 16 4.01 -12.20 -2.59
N SER A 17 3.66 -11.58 -1.51
CA SER A 17 2.31 -11.13 -1.26
C SER A 17 2.28 -9.63 -1.19
N PHE A 18 1.22 -9.01 -1.73
CA PHE A 18 1.05 -7.56 -1.69
C PHE A 18 -0.33 -7.26 -1.14
N ASP A 19 -0.40 -6.43 -0.12
CA ASP A 19 -1.66 -6.08 0.50
C ASP A 19 -1.76 -4.59 0.65
N ILE A 20 -2.95 -4.03 0.46
CA ILE A 20 -3.17 -2.62 0.69
C ILE A 20 -3.67 -2.53 2.12
N VAL A 21 -2.90 -1.90 2.98
CA VAL A 21 -3.23 -1.84 4.40
C VAL A 21 -3.82 -0.52 4.84
N SER A 22 -3.78 0.49 3.99
CA SER A 22 -4.34 1.79 4.34
C SER A 22 -4.53 2.62 3.09
N ALA A 23 -5.42 3.59 3.13
CA ALA A 23 -5.62 4.51 2.02
C ALA A 23 -5.98 5.87 2.58
N THR A 24 -5.51 6.92 1.94
CA THR A 24 -5.83 8.27 2.35
C THR A 24 -5.69 9.18 1.14
N ASP A 25 -6.34 10.33 1.15
CA ASP A 25 -6.20 11.26 0.06
C ASP A 25 -5.20 12.36 0.43
N ASN A 26 -4.50 12.23 1.54
CA ASN A 26 -3.53 13.21 1.98
C ASN A 26 -2.14 12.61 1.97
N PHE A 27 -1.22 13.19 1.20
CA PHE A 27 0.11 12.61 1.07
C PHE A 27 0.89 12.65 2.38
N ASP A 28 0.76 13.74 3.15
CA ASP A 28 1.48 13.83 4.40
C ASP A 28 0.99 12.76 5.37
N GLU A 29 -0.29 12.48 5.36
CA GLU A 29 -0.82 11.45 6.22
C GLU A 29 -0.34 10.09 5.76
N ALA A 30 -0.26 9.86 4.45
CA ALA A 30 0.25 8.60 3.92
C ALA A 30 1.68 8.39 4.37
N THR A 31 2.50 9.45 4.28
CA THR A 31 3.89 9.36 4.68
C THR A 31 4.00 9.02 6.16
N ASN A 32 3.19 9.66 7.00
CA ASN A 32 3.25 9.38 8.42
C ASN A 32 2.81 7.95 8.72
N ARG A 33 1.84 7.45 8.00
CA ARG A 33 1.38 6.08 8.22
C ARG A 33 2.46 5.08 7.82
N VAL A 34 3.14 5.32 6.71
CA VAL A 34 4.20 4.42 6.27
C VAL A 34 5.31 4.42 7.31
N LEU A 35 5.68 5.60 7.83
CA LEU A 35 6.73 5.66 8.83
C LEU A 35 6.31 4.92 10.10
N GLY A 36 5.03 5.04 10.49
CA GLY A 36 4.53 4.33 11.65
C GLY A 36 4.60 2.83 11.46
N TYR A 37 4.18 2.34 10.29
CA TYR A 37 4.24 0.91 10.01
C TYR A 37 5.70 0.43 10.05
N ARG A 38 6.60 1.21 9.46
CA ARG A 38 8.02 0.80 9.45
C ARG A 38 8.60 0.76 10.85
N MET A 39 8.17 1.66 11.72
CA MET A 39 8.71 1.70 13.05
C MET A 39 8.31 0.51 13.89
N ILE A 40 7.10 0.00 13.72
CA ILE A 40 6.69 -1.14 14.52
C ILE A 40 6.99 -2.47 13.85
N ASN A 41 7.37 -2.45 12.59
CA ASN A 41 7.63 -3.68 11.87
C ASN A 41 9.01 -4.21 12.24
N GLU A 42 9.09 -5.48 12.63
CA GLU A 42 10.34 -6.09 12.97
C GLU A 42 10.74 -7.19 11.99
N ASP A 43 9.95 -7.41 10.94
CA ASP A 43 10.23 -8.48 10.00
C ASP A 43 10.92 -7.89 8.79
N LYS A 44 12.16 -8.28 8.52
CA LYS A 44 12.90 -7.71 7.42
C LYS A 44 12.39 -8.18 6.07
N ASN A 45 11.50 -9.15 6.03
CA ASN A 45 10.93 -9.59 4.77
C ASN A 45 9.66 -8.81 4.43
N ILE A 46 9.28 -7.85 5.24
CA ILE A 46 8.11 -7.03 4.99
C ILE A 46 8.56 -5.61 4.75
N SER A 47 8.03 -4.98 3.72
CA SER A 47 8.32 -3.58 3.45
C SER A 47 7.02 -2.84 3.15
N PHE A 48 7.03 -1.53 3.31
CA PHE A 48 5.86 -0.70 3.08
C PHE A 48 6.22 0.40 2.10
N SER A 49 5.30 0.72 1.20
CA SER A 49 5.53 1.78 0.25
C SER A 49 4.21 2.50 -0.03
N ILE A 50 4.29 3.65 -0.70
CA ILE A 50 3.13 4.43 -1.04
C ILE A 50 2.90 4.28 -2.53
N LEU A 51 1.66 3.95 -2.91
CA LEU A 51 1.27 3.85 -4.30
C LEU A 51 0.28 4.97 -4.56
N LYS A 52 0.59 5.81 -5.55
CA LYS A 52 -0.27 6.91 -5.86
C LYS A 52 -1.31 6.47 -6.87
N TYR A 53 -2.58 6.79 -6.61
CA TYR A 53 -3.63 6.34 -7.47
C TYR A 53 -4.43 7.55 -7.87
N GLU A 54 -4.28 7.97 -9.09
CA GLU A 54 -4.85 9.21 -9.53
C GLU A 54 -6.30 9.22 -9.86
N LYS A 55 -6.87 8.21 -10.32
CA LYS A 55 -8.24 8.22 -10.60
C LYS A 55 -8.97 7.08 -10.07
N PRO A 56 -10.22 7.24 -9.82
CA PRO A 56 -11.02 6.18 -9.27
C PRO A 56 -11.19 5.13 -10.30
N LEU A 57 -11.49 4.01 -9.88
CA LEU A 57 -11.70 2.94 -10.76
C LEU A 57 -12.95 2.96 -11.42
N VAL A 58 -13.13 3.90 -12.14
CA VAL A 58 -14.29 3.96 -12.84
C VAL A 58 -14.51 2.95 -13.75
N LEU A 59 -13.56 2.45 -14.24
CA LEU A 59 -13.67 1.51 -15.22
C LEU A 59 -14.65 0.56 -14.93
N THR A 60 -14.88 0.34 -13.85
CA THR A 60 -15.76 -0.70 -13.61
C THR A 60 -16.99 -0.53 -14.26
N LYS A 61 -17.35 0.49 -14.40
CA LYS A 61 -18.55 0.60 -14.85
C LYS A 61 -18.68 0.29 -16.16
N GLU A 62 -17.86 0.39 -16.65
CA GLU A 62 -17.92 0.24 -17.92
C GLU A 62 -18.32 -1.00 -18.20
N VAL A 63 -18.10 -1.54 -17.50
CA VAL A 63 -18.31 -2.80 -17.68
C VAL A 63 -19.56 -2.98 -18.09
N ALA A 64 -20.18 -2.32 -17.81
CA ALA A 64 -21.48 -2.62 -18.08
C ALA A 64 -21.80 -2.88 -19.45
#